data_954cd8ce2fc8337303d484eba8d8a796
#
_entry.id   954cd8ce2fc8337303d484eba8d8a796
#
_cell.length_a   1.000
_cell.length_b   1.000
_cell.length_c   1.000
_cell.angle_alpha   90.00
_cell.angle_beta   90.00
_cell.angle_gamma   90.00
#
_symmetry.space_group_name_H-M   'P 1'
#
loop_
_entity.id
_entity.type
_entity.pdbx_description
1 polymer ?
#
loop_
_entity_poly.entity_id
_entity_poly.type
_entity_poly.pdbx_seq_one_letter_code
_entity_poly.pdbx_strand_id
1 'polypeptide(L)'
;RNIRPELLENKTIYQDIKDALEEVIDDVEKNIIYSFVSNKKATKEDLFDDDFLTEMKIRIVRFIKKGKPPLLTHDLYDENDIILKTIVSAGLKNEEQDNVKIVYYPIYLSGADGLLNLNYYEAMQGSHLGIFPSYYEPWGYTPLEAGALGVSSVTTDLAGFGRYFCTECAQSDTPGIFVLKRLNKSDDDVVGELVDFMFKFANLSNEDRIANKMQARKTASMADWKSFVNNYIEAHNMAVNNAYK
;
A
#
# COMPACT_ATOMS: atom_id res chain seq x y z
N ARG A 1 11.13 17.01 -8.00
CA ARG A 1 10.73 17.59 -6.69
C ARG A 1 11.76 17.23 -5.65
N ASN A 2 12.09 18.16 -4.74
CA ASN A 2 13.05 17.89 -3.68
C ASN A 2 12.38 17.05 -2.58
N ILE A 3 13.14 16.14 -1.99
CA ILE A 3 12.73 15.43 -0.80
C ILE A 3 12.77 16.40 0.38
N ARG A 4 11.83 16.27 1.31
CA ARG A 4 11.82 17.05 2.55
C ARG A 4 13.10 16.78 3.34
N PRO A 5 13.81 17.85 3.80
CA PRO A 5 15.11 17.68 4.48
C PRO A 5 15.07 16.76 5.69
N GLU A 6 13.97 16.79 6.45
CA GLU A 6 13.78 15.97 7.64
C GLU A 6 13.78 14.46 7.30
N LEU A 7 13.20 14.11 6.13
CA LEU A 7 13.16 12.71 5.66
C LEU A 7 14.51 12.27 5.09
N LEU A 8 15.24 13.17 4.44
CA LEU A 8 16.60 12.88 3.96
C LEU A 8 17.54 12.54 5.11
N GLU A 9 17.50 13.32 6.18
CA GLU A 9 18.30 13.05 7.37
C GLU A 9 17.95 11.70 8.01
N ASN A 10 16.64 11.41 8.15
CA ASN A 10 16.20 10.13 8.68
C ASN A 10 16.61 8.95 7.78
N LYS A 11 16.52 9.12 6.45
CA LYS A 11 17.01 8.12 5.51
C LYS A 11 18.51 7.84 5.67
N THR A 12 19.33 8.90 5.83
CA THR A 12 20.77 8.75 6.05
C THR A 12 21.04 7.98 7.33
N ILE A 13 20.39 8.34 8.45
CA ILE A 13 20.58 7.62 9.71
C ILE A 13 20.12 6.16 9.59
N TYR A 14 19.01 5.89 8.91
CA TYR A 14 18.54 4.52 8.67
C TYR A 14 19.56 3.71 7.83
N GLN A 15 20.12 4.33 6.79
CA GLN A 15 21.16 3.69 5.97
C GLN A 15 22.41 3.41 6.80
N ASP A 16 22.86 4.37 7.62
CA ASP A 16 24.01 4.17 8.53
C ASP A 16 23.78 3.01 9.51
N ILE A 17 22.53 2.83 9.99
CA ILE A 17 22.17 1.69 10.86
C ILE A 17 22.26 0.38 10.07
N LYS A 18 21.74 0.38 8.83
CA LYS A 18 21.74 -0.80 7.97
C LYS A 18 23.16 -1.21 7.60
N ASP A 19 23.98 -0.27 7.17
CA ASP A 19 25.37 -0.51 6.78
C ASP A 19 26.17 -1.08 7.95
N ALA A 20 26.00 -0.54 9.16
CA ALA A 20 26.65 -1.07 10.36
C ALA A 20 26.18 -2.49 10.73
N LEU A 21 24.93 -2.83 10.48
CA LEU A 21 24.43 -4.19 10.67
C LEU A 21 25.02 -5.15 9.64
N GLU A 22 25.17 -4.71 8.39
CA GLU A 22 25.78 -5.51 7.31
C GLU A 22 27.26 -5.83 7.61
N GLU A 23 28.00 -4.92 8.26
CA GLU A 23 29.39 -5.15 8.66
C GLU A 23 29.57 -6.29 9.69
N VAL A 24 28.59 -6.52 10.55
CA VAL A 24 28.65 -7.54 11.63
C VAL A 24 27.78 -8.78 11.33
N ILE A 25 27.15 -8.87 10.18
CA ILE A 25 26.14 -9.90 9.90
C ILE A 25 26.67 -11.31 10.01
N ASP A 26 27.91 -11.54 9.55
CA ASP A 26 28.55 -12.85 9.58
C ASP A 26 28.81 -13.35 11.01
N ASP A 27 29.14 -12.43 11.93
CA ASP A 27 29.36 -12.78 13.34
C ASP A 27 28.02 -12.98 14.06
N VAL A 28 27.00 -12.20 13.74
CA VAL A 28 25.63 -12.42 14.22
C VAL A 28 25.11 -13.79 13.76
N GLU A 29 25.31 -14.16 12.51
CA GLU A 29 24.92 -15.49 12.00
C GLU A 29 25.59 -16.62 12.78
N LYS A 30 26.92 -16.55 13.00
CA LYS A 30 27.66 -17.53 13.81
C LYS A 30 27.10 -17.64 15.23
N ASN A 31 26.83 -16.50 15.88
CA ASN A 31 26.30 -16.46 17.23
C ASN A 31 24.89 -17.05 17.32
N ILE A 32 24.05 -16.82 16.31
CA ILE A 32 22.72 -17.43 16.20
C ILE A 32 22.87 -18.96 16.07
N ILE A 33 23.72 -19.45 15.16
CA ILE A 33 23.97 -20.88 14.97
C ILE A 33 24.46 -21.52 16.28
N TYR A 34 25.43 -20.87 16.96
CA TYR A 34 25.94 -21.33 18.25
C TYR A 34 24.84 -21.44 19.32
N SER A 35 23.94 -20.46 19.37
CA SER A 35 22.80 -20.47 20.29
C SER A 35 21.87 -21.65 20.05
N PHE A 36 21.57 -21.97 18.80
CA PHE A 36 20.78 -23.14 18.43
C PHE A 36 21.46 -24.46 18.81
N VAL A 37 22.75 -24.61 18.49
CA VAL A 37 23.52 -25.81 18.82
C VAL A 37 23.65 -26.01 20.33
N SER A 38 23.78 -24.92 21.07
CA SER A 38 23.88 -24.94 22.53
C SER A 38 22.54 -25.03 23.26
N ASN A 39 21.42 -25.04 22.53
CA ASN A 39 20.06 -24.97 23.05
C ASN A 39 19.83 -23.81 24.03
N LYS A 40 20.45 -22.67 23.78
CA LYS A 40 20.33 -21.42 24.54
C LYS A 40 19.46 -20.42 23.77
N LYS A 41 18.68 -19.63 24.51
CA LYS A 41 17.97 -18.48 23.92
C LYS A 41 18.98 -17.34 23.72
N ALA A 42 19.19 -16.91 22.47
CA ALA A 42 20.04 -15.80 22.15
C ALA A 42 19.46 -14.47 22.72
N THR A 43 20.29 -13.69 23.39
CA THR A 43 20.01 -12.31 23.80
C THR A 43 20.73 -11.33 22.89
N LYS A 44 20.47 -10.02 23.03
CA LYS A 44 21.17 -9.01 22.22
C LYS A 44 22.68 -8.99 22.53
N GLU A 45 23.02 -9.20 23.75
CA GLU A 45 24.41 -9.23 24.27
C GLU A 45 25.15 -10.50 23.79
N ASP A 46 24.43 -11.56 23.47
CA ASP A 46 25.03 -12.76 22.86
C ASP A 46 25.29 -12.58 21.35
N LEU A 47 24.52 -11.70 20.70
CA LEU A 47 24.59 -11.49 19.25
C LEU A 47 25.54 -10.36 18.84
N PHE A 48 25.65 -9.32 19.65
CA PHE A 48 26.40 -8.10 19.38
C PHE A 48 27.33 -7.76 20.55
N ASP A 49 28.46 -7.17 20.26
CA ASP A 49 29.34 -6.63 21.29
C ASP A 49 28.81 -5.32 21.90
N ASP A 50 29.38 -4.94 23.06
CA ASP A 50 28.95 -3.77 23.81
C ASP A 50 29.19 -2.45 23.07
N ASP A 51 30.26 -2.39 22.24
CA ASP A 51 30.59 -1.18 21.48
C ASP A 51 29.56 -0.99 20.37
N PHE A 52 29.21 -2.04 19.63
CA PHE A 52 28.15 -2.01 18.61
C PHE A 52 26.79 -1.64 19.22
N LEU A 53 26.42 -2.26 20.36
CA LEU A 53 25.15 -1.96 21.03
C LEU A 53 25.07 -0.49 21.50
N THR A 54 26.19 0.07 21.96
CA THR A 54 26.28 1.46 22.38
C THR A 54 26.14 2.41 21.20
N GLU A 55 26.84 2.14 20.11
CA GLU A 55 26.75 2.92 18.87
C GLU A 55 25.34 2.88 18.30
N MET A 56 24.72 1.71 18.23
CA MET A 56 23.34 1.55 17.78
C MET A 56 22.34 2.33 18.63
N LYS A 57 22.50 2.35 19.95
CA LYS A 57 21.66 3.18 20.84
C LYS A 57 21.72 4.65 20.45
N ILE A 58 22.92 5.17 20.18
CA ILE A 58 23.10 6.58 19.77
C ILE A 58 22.40 6.85 18.44
N ARG A 59 22.58 5.99 17.43
CA ARG A 59 21.95 6.12 16.12
C ARG A 59 20.43 6.04 16.21
N ILE A 60 19.89 5.08 16.98
CA ILE A 60 18.44 4.92 17.20
C ILE A 60 17.84 6.14 17.90
N VAL A 61 18.51 6.70 18.92
CA VAL A 61 18.04 7.91 19.59
C VAL A 61 18.00 9.10 18.63
N ARG A 62 18.98 9.24 17.75
CA ARG A 62 18.99 10.27 16.71
C ARG A 62 17.86 10.08 15.69
N PHE A 63 17.57 8.82 15.30
CA PHE A 63 16.49 8.46 14.38
C PHE A 63 15.11 8.77 14.95
N ILE A 64 14.88 8.42 16.24
CA ILE A 64 13.57 8.55 16.91
C ILE A 64 13.29 10.00 17.38
N LYS A 65 14.33 10.81 17.63
CA LYS A 65 14.26 12.10 18.33
C LYS A 65 13.45 13.19 17.63
N LYS A 66 12.82 12.96 16.51
CA LYS A 66 12.44 14.07 15.65
C LYS A 66 10.96 14.27 15.44
N GLY A 67 10.30 14.80 16.45
CA GLY A 67 9.01 15.47 16.29
C GLY A 67 7.98 14.66 15.49
N LYS A 68 6.95 15.32 15.01
CA LYS A 68 5.93 14.68 14.17
C LYS A 68 6.46 14.44 12.75
N PRO A 69 6.13 13.27 12.14
CA PRO A 69 6.46 13.02 10.74
C PRO A 69 5.81 14.07 9.83
N PRO A 70 6.52 14.57 8.80
CA PRO A 70 5.92 15.51 7.85
C PRO A 70 4.79 14.83 7.07
N LEU A 71 3.76 15.60 6.73
CA LEU A 71 2.66 15.13 5.88
C LEU A 71 3.12 14.84 4.45
N LEU A 72 4.07 15.66 3.96
CA LEU A 72 4.62 15.58 2.61
C LEU A 72 5.97 14.90 2.60
N THR A 73 6.18 14.05 1.63
CA THR A 73 7.50 13.45 1.37
C THR A 73 8.39 14.33 0.49
N HIS A 74 7.80 15.08 -0.41
CA HIS A 74 8.48 15.95 -1.37
C HIS A 74 7.80 17.31 -1.46
N ASP A 75 8.53 18.32 -1.93
CA ASP A 75 7.98 19.64 -2.16
C ASP A 75 6.86 19.59 -3.21
N LEU A 76 5.84 20.41 -3.04
CA LEU A 76 4.77 20.57 -4.02
C LEU A 76 5.15 21.63 -5.07
N TYR A 77 4.60 21.52 -6.27
CA TYR A 77 4.70 22.58 -7.28
C TYR A 77 3.72 23.73 -7.00
N ASP A 78 2.56 23.39 -6.40
CA ASP A 78 1.53 24.35 -6.05
C ASP A 78 1.37 24.39 -4.53
N GLU A 79 1.65 25.52 -3.93
CA GLU A 79 1.44 25.77 -2.51
C GLU A 79 -0.05 25.71 -2.12
N ASN A 80 -0.94 25.83 -3.11
CA ASN A 80 -2.38 25.75 -2.95
C ASN A 80 -2.96 24.36 -3.21
N ASP A 81 -2.13 23.32 -3.18
CA ASP A 81 -2.55 21.93 -3.40
C ASP A 81 -3.79 21.57 -2.56
N ILE A 82 -4.84 21.13 -3.26
CA ILE A 82 -6.14 20.87 -2.65
C ILE A 82 -6.09 19.65 -1.71
N ILE A 83 -5.26 18.65 -2.02
CA ILE A 83 -5.13 17.42 -1.21
C ILE A 83 -4.53 17.79 0.14
N LEU A 84 -3.42 18.54 0.13
CA LEU A 84 -2.77 18.98 1.36
C LEU A 84 -3.71 19.88 2.21
N LYS A 85 -4.41 20.82 1.57
CA LYS A 85 -5.39 21.67 2.27
C LYS A 85 -6.50 20.85 2.91
N THR A 86 -7.02 19.84 2.22
CA THR A 86 -8.06 18.96 2.74
C THR A 86 -7.56 18.15 3.93
N ILE A 87 -6.36 17.57 3.84
CA ILE A 87 -5.74 16.83 4.95
C ILE A 87 -5.62 17.73 6.19
N VAL A 88 -5.08 18.94 6.03
CA VAL A 88 -4.89 19.88 7.14
C VAL A 88 -6.22 20.37 7.72
N SER A 89 -7.22 20.67 6.86
CA SER A 89 -8.55 21.10 7.31
C SER A 89 -9.31 20.00 8.06
N ALA A 90 -9.06 18.74 7.72
CA ALA A 90 -9.59 17.58 8.45
C ALA A 90 -8.89 17.34 9.81
N GLY A 91 -7.93 18.19 10.20
CA GLY A 91 -7.22 18.07 11.47
C GLY A 91 -6.13 17.00 11.49
N LEU A 92 -5.83 16.36 10.37
CA LEU A 92 -4.82 15.30 10.25
C LEU A 92 -3.42 15.94 10.12
N LYS A 93 -2.68 15.96 11.21
CA LYS A 93 -1.39 16.68 11.30
C LYS A 93 -0.21 15.80 11.70
N ASN A 94 -0.41 14.49 11.81
CA ASN A 94 0.59 13.54 12.28
C ASN A 94 1.10 13.84 13.70
N GLU A 95 0.27 14.48 14.55
CA GLU A 95 0.60 14.68 15.96
C GLU A 95 0.78 13.32 16.67
N GLU A 96 1.51 13.29 17.77
CA GLU A 96 1.82 12.05 18.50
C GLU A 96 0.55 11.27 18.88
N GLN A 97 -0.47 11.99 19.33
CA GLN A 97 -1.77 11.45 19.73
C GLN A 97 -2.69 11.01 18.58
N ASP A 98 -2.36 11.35 17.34
CA ASP A 98 -3.18 10.96 16.19
C ASP A 98 -3.07 9.45 15.97
N ASN A 99 -4.19 8.73 16.01
CA ASN A 99 -4.24 7.29 15.71
C ASN A 99 -4.01 6.98 14.23
N VAL A 100 -4.18 7.98 13.35
CA VAL A 100 -3.97 7.86 11.90
C VAL A 100 -2.82 8.76 11.51
N LYS A 101 -1.86 8.18 10.77
CA LYS A 101 -0.76 8.93 10.18
C LYS A 101 -0.94 9.02 8.67
N ILE A 102 -0.71 10.19 8.12
CA ILE A 102 -0.81 10.48 6.69
C ILE A 102 0.59 10.63 6.10
N VAL A 103 0.81 9.97 4.97
CA VAL A 103 2.00 10.15 4.14
C VAL A 103 1.54 10.53 2.74
N TYR A 104 1.63 11.80 2.40
CA TYR A 104 1.33 12.28 1.06
C TYR A 104 2.59 12.22 0.20
N TYR A 105 2.58 11.32 -0.77
CA TYR A 105 3.69 11.03 -1.68
C TYR A 105 3.40 11.60 -3.08
N PRO A 106 3.71 12.88 -3.36
CA PRO A 106 3.20 13.62 -4.51
C PRO A 106 4.06 13.46 -5.78
N ILE A 107 4.67 12.30 -5.98
CA ILE A 107 5.49 11.97 -7.15
C ILE A 107 5.17 10.58 -7.66
N TYR A 108 5.54 10.29 -8.91
CA TYR A 108 5.42 8.95 -9.47
C TYR A 108 6.45 8.00 -8.87
N LEU A 109 6.02 6.78 -8.59
CA LEU A 109 6.87 5.70 -8.08
C LEU A 109 7.64 5.07 -9.23
N SER A 110 8.80 5.61 -9.53
CA SER A 110 9.66 5.20 -10.66
C SER A 110 10.83 4.31 -10.24
N GLY A 111 10.98 3.99 -8.97
CA GLY A 111 12.14 3.28 -8.43
C GLY A 111 13.38 4.16 -8.23
N ALA A 112 13.31 5.46 -8.56
CA ALA A 112 14.45 6.38 -8.52
C ALA A 112 14.06 7.75 -7.91
N ASP A 113 13.16 7.74 -6.92
CA ASP A 113 12.66 8.97 -6.29
C ASP A 113 13.64 9.57 -5.25
N GLY A 114 14.67 8.82 -4.88
CA GLY A 114 15.66 9.23 -3.90
C GLY A 114 15.24 9.06 -2.44
N LEU A 115 14.01 8.66 -2.15
CA LEU A 115 13.53 8.39 -0.78
C LEU A 115 13.33 6.89 -0.55
N LEU A 116 12.27 6.31 -1.04
CA LEU A 116 12.00 4.87 -0.89
C LEU A 116 12.57 4.05 -2.05
N ASN A 117 12.71 4.65 -3.22
CA ASN A 117 13.16 4.01 -4.46
C ASN A 117 12.33 2.76 -4.82
N LEU A 118 11.06 2.76 -4.45
CA LEU A 118 10.12 1.71 -4.79
C LEU A 118 9.49 2.01 -6.15
N ASN A 119 9.34 0.98 -6.97
CA ASN A 119 8.48 1.08 -8.13
C ASN A 119 7.00 0.92 -7.71
N TYR A 120 6.10 1.22 -8.66
CA TYR A 120 4.66 1.19 -8.44
C TYR A 120 4.15 -0.14 -7.85
N TYR A 121 4.60 -1.28 -8.40
CA TYR A 121 4.14 -2.59 -7.94
C TYR A 121 4.72 -2.98 -6.58
N GLU A 122 5.96 -2.60 -6.29
CA GLU A 122 6.58 -2.82 -4.97
C GLU A 122 5.85 -2.03 -3.88
N ALA A 123 5.55 -0.76 -4.14
CA ALA A 123 4.79 0.06 -3.20
C ALA A 123 3.38 -0.49 -2.97
N MET A 124 2.72 -0.98 -4.03
CA MET A 124 1.42 -1.61 -3.95
C MET A 124 1.47 -2.88 -3.10
N GLN A 125 2.43 -3.77 -3.32
CA GLN A 125 2.60 -5.01 -2.55
C GLN A 125 2.85 -4.76 -1.05
N GLY A 126 3.48 -3.64 -0.70
CA GLY A 126 3.66 -3.20 0.68
C GLY A 126 2.39 -2.74 1.39
N SER A 127 1.28 -2.58 0.65
CA SER A 127 0.01 -2.09 1.18
C SER A 127 -0.90 -3.23 1.64
N HIS A 128 -1.75 -2.96 2.65
CA HIS A 128 -2.77 -3.91 3.10
C HIS A 128 -4.06 -3.75 2.31
N LEU A 129 -4.39 -2.53 1.89
CA LEU A 129 -5.62 -2.16 1.20
C LEU A 129 -5.33 -1.03 0.21
N GLY A 130 -5.74 -1.20 -1.05
CA GLY A 130 -5.80 -0.15 -2.05
C GLY A 130 -7.19 0.49 -2.07
N ILE A 131 -7.29 1.82 -2.17
CA ILE A 131 -8.58 2.54 -2.19
C ILE A 131 -8.62 3.40 -3.45
N PHE A 132 -9.53 3.06 -4.37
CA PHE A 132 -9.66 3.65 -5.71
C PHE A 132 -11.10 4.11 -5.96
N PRO A 133 -11.58 5.16 -5.28
CA PRO A 133 -12.99 5.59 -5.27
C PRO A 133 -13.33 6.46 -6.48
N SER A 134 -13.16 5.95 -7.69
CA SER A 134 -13.35 6.68 -8.95
C SER A 134 -14.79 7.15 -9.14
N TYR A 135 -14.96 8.38 -9.69
CA TYR A 135 -16.25 8.87 -10.19
C TYR A 135 -16.60 8.29 -11.57
N TYR A 136 -15.60 7.98 -12.36
CA TYR A 136 -15.71 7.31 -13.64
C TYR A 136 -14.38 6.67 -14.01
N GLU A 137 -14.43 5.42 -14.39
CA GLU A 137 -13.27 4.68 -14.88
C GLU A 137 -13.75 3.68 -15.95
N PRO A 138 -13.28 3.75 -17.21
CA PRO A 138 -13.74 2.82 -18.26
C PRO A 138 -13.58 1.36 -17.89
N TRP A 139 -12.43 1.00 -17.29
CA TRP A 139 -12.20 -0.34 -16.73
C TRP A 139 -11.77 -0.25 -15.26
N GLY A 140 -10.61 0.26 -14.96
CA GLY A 140 -10.01 0.32 -13.63
C GLY A 140 -8.88 -0.70 -13.47
N TYR A 141 -7.73 -0.40 -14.07
CA TYR A 141 -6.56 -1.27 -13.96
C TYR A 141 -5.99 -1.30 -12.54
N THR A 142 -6.02 -0.18 -11.82
CA THR A 142 -5.42 -0.08 -10.49
C THR A 142 -5.98 -1.08 -9.48
N PRO A 143 -7.32 -1.23 -9.29
CA PRO A 143 -7.86 -2.25 -8.42
C PRO A 143 -7.61 -3.68 -8.93
N LEU A 144 -7.56 -3.88 -10.26
CA LEU A 144 -7.22 -5.16 -10.87
C LEU A 144 -5.78 -5.56 -10.56
N GLU A 145 -4.82 -4.64 -10.76
CA GLU A 145 -3.39 -4.85 -10.48
C GLU A 145 -3.14 -5.09 -8.99
N ALA A 146 -3.81 -4.33 -8.11
CA ALA A 146 -3.76 -4.56 -6.67
C ALA A 146 -4.22 -5.99 -6.33
N GLY A 147 -5.36 -6.40 -6.87
CA GLY A 147 -5.89 -7.76 -6.69
C GLY A 147 -4.93 -8.84 -7.21
N ALA A 148 -4.33 -8.65 -8.39
CA ALA A 148 -3.37 -9.57 -8.98
C ALA A 148 -2.12 -9.76 -8.09
N LEU A 149 -1.69 -8.70 -7.39
CA LEU A 149 -0.61 -8.72 -6.42
C LEU A 149 -1.04 -9.26 -5.04
N GLY A 150 -2.30 -9.63 -4.86
CA GLY A 150 -2.82 -10.09 -3.58
C GLY A 150 -3.07 -8.97 -2.57
N VAL A 151 -3.31 -7.76 -3.05
CA VAL A 151 -3.71 -6.62 -2.23
C VAL A 151 -5.22 -6.45 -2.33
N SER A 152 -5.92 -6.50 -1.19
CA SER A 152 -7.35 -6.18 -1.16
C SER A 152 -7.59 -4.76 -1.65
N SER A 153 -8.67 -4.53 -2.39
CA SER A 153 -8.91 -3.21 -2.94
C SER A 153 -10.38 -2.79 -2.88
N VAL A 154 -10.57 -1.48 -2.85
CA VAL A 154 -11.86 -0.81 -2.95
C VAL A 154 -11.94 -0.12 -4.30
N THR A 155 -12.99 -0.37 -5.05
CA THR A 155 -13.35 0.33 -6.30
C THR A 155 -14.79 0.81 -6.21
N THR A 156 -15.36 1.32 -7.30
CA THR A 156 -16.76 1.77 -7.34
C THR A 156 -17.56 1.07 -8.42
N ASP A 157 -18.87 1.10 -8.33
CA ASP A 157 -19.79 0.65 -9.38
C ASP A 157 -19.83 1.59 -10.62
N LEU A 158 -19.07 2.69 -10.60
CA LEU A 158 -18.81 3.57 -11.74
C LEU A 158 -17.52 3.22 -12.50
N ALA A 159 -16.74 2.25 -11.99
CA ALA A 159 -15.61 1.65 -12.68
C ALA A 159 -16.06 0.35 -13.38
N GLY A 160 -15.60 0.13 -14.61
CA GLY A 160 -15.96 -1.06 -15.40
C GLY A 160 -15.59 -2.36 -14.68
N PHE A 161 -14.41 -2.44 -14.09
CA PHE A 161 -13.95 -3.57 -13.28
C PHE A 161 -14.86 -3.83 -12.08
N GLY A 162 -15.20 -2.77 -11.30
CA GLY A 162 -16.11 -2.89 -10.19
C GLY A 162 -17.50 -3.35 -10.60
N ARG A 163 -18.02 -2.81 -11.70
CA ARG A 163 -19.32 -3.20 -12.27
C ARG A 163 -19.34 -4.64 -12.76
N TYR A 164 -18.26 -5.10 -13.41
CA TYR A 164 -18.16 -6.45 -13.95
C TYR A 164 -18.23 -7.52 -12.84
N PHE A 165 -17.60 -7.27 -11.70
CA PHE A 165 -17.56 -8.22 -10.58
C PHE A 165 -18.61 -7.96 -9.49
N CYS A 166 -19.37 -6.85 -9.54
CA CYS A 166 -20.27 -6.45 -8.47
C CYS A 166 -21.56 -7.25 -8.34
N THR A 167 -21.93 -8.08 -9.30
CA THR A 167 -23.17 -8.87 -9.23
C THR A 167 -23.19 -9.89 -8.08
N GLU A 168 -22.01 -10.30 -7.61
CA GLU A 168 -21.86 -11.30 -6.54
C GLU A 168 -21.02 -10.84 -5.34
N CYS A 169 -20.29 -9.72 -5.45
CA CYS A 169 -19.35 -9.27 -4.42
C CYS A 169 -19.99 -8.83 -3.10
N ALA A 170 -21.27 -8.51 -3.08
CA ALA A 170 -21.94 -7.95 -1.90
C ALA A 170 -22.32 -8.98 -0.82
N GLN A 171 -22.11 -10.27 -1.06
CA GLN A 171 -22.55 -11.35 -0.18
C GLN A 171 -21.44 -12.03 0.63
N SER A 172 -20.17 -11.69 0.40
CA SER A 172 -19.04 -12.30 1.10
C SER A 172 -18.50 -11.37 2.18
N ASP A 173 -18.16 -11.92 3.35
CA ASP A 173 -17.41 -11.19 4.38
C ASP A 173 -15.94 -10.95 3.99
N THR A 174 -15.45 -11.71 3.02
CA THR A 174 -14.07 -11.61 2.50
C THR A 174 -14.04 -11.52 0.98
N PRO A 175 -14.61 -10.46 0.36
CA PRO A 175 -14.74 -10.37 -1.10
C PRO A 175 -13.40 -10.14 -1.83
N GLY A 176 -12.38 -9.71 -1.10
CA GLY A 176 -11.07 -9.34 -1.65
C GLY A 176 -11.07 -8.03 -2.41
N ILE A 177 -12.07 -7.81 -3.27
CA ILE A 177 -12.31 -6.56 -4.00
C ILE A 177 -13.70 -6.06 -3.59
N PHE A 178 -13.73 -4.88 -2.99
CA PHE A 178 -14.91 -4.25 -2.48
C PHE A 178 -15.41 -3.19 -3.46
N VAL A 179 -16.71 -3.15 -3.70
CA VAL A 179 -17.33 -2.22 -4.64
C VAL A 179 -18.24 -1.28 -3.90
N LEU A 180 -17.84 -0.02 -3.76
CA LEU A 180 -18.65 1.04 -3.20
C LEU A 180 -19.80 1.37 -4.17
N LYS A 181 -21.01 1.45 -3.64
CA LYS A 181 -22.18 1.89 -4.40
C LYS A 181 -22.18 3.40 -4.51
N ARG A 182 -21.80 3.93 -5.67
CA ARG A 182 -21.72 5.37 -5.94
C ARG A 182 -22.82 5.87 -6.85
N LEU A 183 -23.33 5.01 -7.74
CA LEU A 183 -24.39 5.38 -8.66
C LEU A 183 -25.66 5.83 -7.91
N ASN A 184 -26.14 7.05 -8.18
CA ASN A 184 -27.30 7.67 -7.56
C ASN A 184 -27.22 7.85 -6.03
N LYS A 185 -26.01 7.90 -5.45
CA LYS A 185 -25.79 8.23 -4.04
C LYS A 185 -25.14 9.61 -3.88
N SER A 186 -25.37 10.24 -2.75
CA SER A 186 -24.63 11.44 -2.36
C SER A 186 -23.19 11.11 -2.01
N ASP A 187 -22.29 12.10 -2.09
CA ASP A 187 -20.90 11.90 -1.64
C ASP A 187 -20.82 11.56 -0.16
N ASP A 188 -21.68 12.12 0.68
CA ASP A 188 -21.72 11.82 2.12
C ASP A 188 -22.09 10.34 2.39
N ASP A 189 -23.06 9.78 1.65
CA ASP A 189 -23.42 8.36 1.76
C ASP A 189 -22.24 7.46 1.34
N VAL A 190 -21.53 7.82 0.27
CA VAL A 190 -20.37 7.06 -0.22
C VAL A 190 -19.20 7.13 0.75
N VAL A 191 -18.96 8.30 1.33
CA VAL A 191 -17.92 8.49 2.36
C VAL A 191 -18.29 7.68 3.61
N GLY A 192 -19.53 7.69 4.04
CA GLY A 192 -20.01 6.88 5.17
C GLY A 192 -19.77 5.39 4.94
N GLU A 193 -20.19 4.87 3.79
CA GLU A 193 -19.95 3.46 3.40
C GLU A 193 -18.46 3.10 3.37
N LEU A 194 -17.61 4.00 2.85
CA LEU A 194 -16.16 3.81 2.83
C LEU A 194 -15.56 3.78 4.24
N VAL A 195 -16.00 4.68 5.12
CA VAL A 195 -15.53 4.73 6.52
C VAL A 195 -15.88 3.44 7.24
N ASP A 196 -17.13 2.98 7.14
CA ASP A 196 -17.58 1.72 7.77
C ASP A 196 -16.79 0.53 7.26
N PHE A 197 -16.54 0.49 5.95
CA PHE A 197 -15.72 -0.55 5.34
C PHE A 197 -14.27 -0.52 5.84
N MET A 198 -13.62 0.65 5.83
CA MET A 198 -12.23 0.79 6.29
C MET A 198 -12.08 0.39 7.75
N PHE A 199 -13.04 0.78 8.60
CA PHE A 199 -13.06 0.40 10.01
C PHE A 199 -13.22 -1.13 10.19
N LYS A 200 -14.16 -1.75 9.46
CA LYS A 200 -14.33 -3.20 9.45
C LYS A 200 -13.05 -3.91 8.99
N PHE A 201 -12.44 -3.45 7.89
CA PHE A 201 -11.21 -4.03 7.35
C PHE A 201 -10.03 -3.91 8.33
N ALA A 202 -9.88 -2.78 9.00
CA ALA A 202 -8.81 -2.56 9.99
C ALA A 202 -8.91 -3.52 11.18
N ASN A 203 -10.11 -3.97 11.52
CA ASN A 203 -10.38 -4.88 12.65
C ASN A 203 -10.48 -6.37 12.25
N LEU A 204 -10.20 -6.72 10.99
CA LEU A 204 -10.18 -8.12 10.56
C LEU A 204 -9.08 -8.91 11.26
N SER A 205 -9.37 -10.19 11.52
CA SER A 205 -8.38 -11.16 11.97
C SER A 205 -7.27 -11.36 10.90
N ASN A 206 -6.15 -11.94 11.27
CA ASN A 206 -5.10 -12.27 10.31
C ASN A 206 -5.59 -13.29 9.27
N GLU A 207 -6.40 -14.26 9.69
CA GLU A 207 -7.00 -15.27 8.83
C GLU A 207 -7.92 -14.64 7.79
N ASP A 208 -8.80 -13.72 8.20
CA ASP A 208 -9.71 -13.01 7.30
C ASP A 208 -8.96 -12.09 6.33
N ARG A 209 -7.88 -11.45 6.77
CA ARG A 209 -7.01 -10.67 5.89
C ARG A 209 -6.34 -11.53 4.82
N ILE A 210 -5.86 -12.71 5.20
CA ILE A 210 -5.28 -13.68 4.26
C ILE A 210 -6.37 -14.16 3.28
N ALA A 211 -7.57 -14.50 3.76
CA ALA A 211 -8.69 -14.89 2.93
C ALA A 211 -9.06 -13.80 1.91
N ASN A 212 -9.11 -12.53 2.33
CA ASN A 212 -9.33 -11.39 1.44
C ASN A 212 -8.24 -11.27 0.37
N LYS A 213 -6.97 -11.42 0.73
CA LYS A 213 -5.84 -11.37 -0.23
C LYS A 213 -5.93 -12.48 -1.27
N MET A 214 -6.25 -13.70 -0.83
CA MET A 214 -6.43 -14.85 -1.73
C MET A 214 -7.63 -14.64 -2.68
N GLN A 215 -8.73 -14.13 -2.16
CA GLN A 215 -9.92 -13.85 -2.95
C GLN A 215 -9.68 -12.70 -3.93
N ALA A 216 -8.98 -11.64 -3.55
CA ALA A 216 -8.58 -10.55 -4.44
C ALA A 216 -7.79 -11.08 -5.65
N ARG A 217 -6.82 -11.95 -5.40
CA ARG A 217 -6.00 -12.59 -6.45
C ARG A 217 -6.84 -13.49 -7.36
N LYS A 218 -7.77 -14.26 -6.79
CA LYS A 218 -8.69 -15.09 -7.55
C LYS A 218 -9.59 -14.25 -8.45
N THR A 219 -10.18 -13.19 -7.91
CA THR A 219 -11.04 -12.27 -8.67
C THR A 219 -10.26 -11.57 -9.80
N ALA A 220 -9.05 -11.10 -9.53
CA ALA A 220 -8.20 -10.49 -10.55
C ALA A 220 -7.86 -11.48 -11.69
N SER A 221 -7.62 -12.75 -11.37
CA SER A 221 -7.32 -13.78 -12.39
C SER A 221 -8.48 -14.06 -13.34
N MET A 222 -9.72 -13.78 -12.95
CA MET A 222 -10.90 -13.92 -13.81
C MET A 222 -10.96 -12.83 -14.90
N ALA A 223 -10.24 -11.72 -14.71
CA ALA A 223 -10.10 -10.64 -15.68
C ALA A 223 -8.89 -10.82 -16.63
N ASP A 224 -8.37 -12.02 -16.77
CA ASP A 224 -7.31 -12.33 -17.74
C ASP A 224 -7.80 -12.19 -19.19
N TRP A 225 -6.93 -11.75 -20.07
CA TRP A 225 -7.15 -11.68 -21.50
C TRP A 225 -7.64 -12.99 -22.10
N LYS A 226 -7.24 -14.15 -21.57
CA LYS A 226 -7.78 -15.45 -21.97
C LYS A 226 -9.31 -15.53 -21.85
N SER A 227 -9.87 -14.84 -20.85
CA SER A 227 -11.31 -14.80 -20.63
C SER A 227 -12.00 -13.81 -21.58
N PHE A 228 -11.34 -12.69 -21.90
CA PHE A 228 -11.96 -11.60 -22.67
C PHE A 228 -11.71 -11.65 -24.17
N VAL A 229 -10.66 -12.33 -24.64
CA VAL A 229 -10.29 -12.37 -26.06
C VAL A 229 -11.43 -12.85 -26.96
N ASN A 230 -12.25 -13.80 -26.48
CA ASN A 230 -13.38 -14.33 -27.24
C ASN A 230 -14.43 -13.25 -27.53
N ASN A 231 -14.69 -12.34 -26.60
CA ASN A 231 -15.59 -11.21 -26.79
C ASN A 231 -15.10 -10.27 -27.90
N TYR A 232 -13.78 -10.07 -28.00
CA TYR A 232 -13.16 -9.29 -29.07
C TYR A 232 -13.28 -9.98 -30.42
N ILE A 233 -13.03 -11.29 -30.48
CA ILE A 233 -13.19 -12.08 -31.70
C ILE A 233 -14.63 -12.02 -32.18
N GLU A 234 -15.60 -12.18 -31.29
CA GLU A 234 -17.03 -12.11 -31.63
C GLU A 234 -17.40 -10.71 -32.15
N ALA A 235 -16.99 -9.65 -31.47
CA ALA A 235 -17.21 -8.27 -31.91
C ALA A 235 -16.59 -7.99 -33.28
N HIS A 236 -15.38 -8.47 -33.55
CA HIS A 236 -14.75 -8.34 -34.88
C HIS A 236 -15.52 -9.12 -35.95
N ASN A 237 -15.96 -10.33 -35.67
CA ASN A 237 -16.78 -11.10 -36.60
C ASN A 237 -18.12 -10.42 -36.92
N MET A 238 -18.76 -9.83 -35.93
CA MET A 238 -19.98 -9.04 -36.12
C MET A 238 -19.72 -7.82 -37.00
N ALA A 239 -18.62 -7.10 -36.77
CA ALA A 239 -18.26 -5.93 -37.59
C ALA A 239 -18.00 -6.31 -39.03
N VAL A 240 -17.24 -7.38 -39.30
CA VAL A 240 -16.99 -7.90 -40.65
C VAL A 240 -18.30 -8.30 -41.32
N ASN A 241 -19.16 -9.06 -40.67
CA ASN A 241 -20.45 -9.48 -41.21
C ASN A 241 -21.37 -8.30 -41.54
N ASN A 242 -21.29 -7.20 -40.79
CA ASN A 242 -22.07 -6.00 -41.08
C ASN A 242 -21.48 -5.16 -42.22
N ALA A 243 -20.17 -5.20 -42.42
CA ALA A 243 -19.50 -4.43 -43.47
C ALA A 243 -19.66 -5.08 -44.88
N TYR A 244 -19.90 -6.38 -44.94
CA TYR A 244 -20.01 -7.15 -46.19
C TYR A 244 -21.43 -7.67 -46.46
N LYS A 245 -22.43 -7.17 -45.74
CA LYS A 245 -23.86 -7.27 -46.13
C LYS A 245 -24.24 -6.15 -47.09
#